data_63f22660cd029445eb7e0250b7264ce6
#
_entry.id   63f22660cd029445eb7e0250b7264ce6
#
_cell.length_a   1.000
_cell.length_b   1.000
_cell.length_c   1.000
_cell.angle_alpha   90.00
_cell.angle_beta   90.00
_cell.angle_gamma   90.00
#
_symmetry.space_group_name_H-M   'P 1'
#
loop_
_entity.id
_entity.type
_entity.pdbx_description
1 polymer ?
#
loop_
_entity_poly.entity_id
_entity_poly.type
_entity_poly.pdbx_seq_one_letter_code
_entity_poly.pdbx_strand_id
1 'polypeptide(L)'
;MPFLMAGDPDLAHTRSSLLALQANGADLVELGIPYSDPLADGPVIQAAASRALGAGTTPARVLEMLHSLKGELTIPVVLFTYSNPLLNRGMEAFCAAAAAAGAAGLVVPDLPLEEAEKLSAIAADSGLDLVLLVA
;
A
#
# COMPACT_ATOMS: atom_id res chain seq x y z
N MET A 1 -14.67 1.73 -1.64
CA MET A 1 -13.21 1.41 -1.61
C MET A 1 -12.85 0.84 -0.24
N PRO A 2 -12.80 -0.47 -0.11
CA PRO A 2 -12.40 -1.08 1.14
C PRO A 2 -10.90 -0.89 1.42
N PHE A 3 -10.55 -0.91 2.72
CA PHE A 3 -9.18 -0.88 3.21
C PHE A 3 -8.82 -2.21 3.84
N LEU A 4 -7.63 -2.72 3.54
CA LEU A 4 -7.03 -3.89 4.19
C LEU A 4 -5.63 -3.54 4.68
N MET A 5 -5.27 -4.05 5.88
CA MET A 5 -3.86 -4.03 6.31
C MET A 5 -3.16 -5.28 5.79
N ALA A 6 -2.17 -5.11 4.93
CA ALA A 6 -1.41 -6.23 4.39
C ALA A 6 -0.67 -6.98 5.50
N GLY A 7 -0.82 -8.30 5.52
CA GLY A 7 -0.17 -9.14 6.51
C GLY A 7 -0.96 -9.38 7.80
N ASP A 8 -2.18 -8.88 7.90
CA ASP A 8 -3.05 -9.11 9.06
C ASP A 8 -4.17 -10.10 8.73
N PRO A 9 -4.21 -11.31 9.30
CA PRO A 9 -3.22 -11.90 10.22
C PRO A 9 -1.94 -12.37 9.54
N ASP A 10 -1.97 -12.59 8.23
CA ASP A 10 -0.82 -12.95 7.39
C ASP A 10 -1.07 -12.59 5.92
N LEU A 11 -0.05 -12.72 5.08
CA LEU A 11 -0.14 -12.34 3.67
C LEU A 11 -1.01 -13.31 2.85
N ALA A 12 -1.11 -14.58 3.25
CA ALA A 12 -1.99 -15.53 2.57
C ALA A 12 -3.46 -15.14 2.74
N HIS A 13 -3.86 -14.70 3.91
CA HIS A 13 -5.20 -14.16 4.16
C HIS A 13 -5.44 -12.86 3.39
N THR A 14 -4.45 -11.97 3.32
CA THR A 14 -4.55 -10.74 2.54
C THR A 14 -4.79 -11.04 1.07
N ARG A 15 -4.05 -11.99 0.52
CA ARG A 15 -4.21 -12.45 -0.87
C ARG A 15 -5.64 -12.94 -1.13
N SER A 16 -6.12 -13.83 -0.29
CA SER A 16 -7.49 -14.37 -0.39
C SER A 16 -8.55 -13.27 -0.23
N SER A 17 -8.34 -12.33 0.68
CA SER A 17 -9.27 -11.21 0.92
C SER A 17 -9.33 -10.28 -0.28
N LEU A 18 -8.22 -9.99 -0.93
CA LEU A 18 -8.20 -9.14 -2.13
C LEU A 18 -9.02 -9.78 -3.27
N LEU A 19 -8.84 -11.07 -3.48
CA LEU A 19 -9.61 -11.80 -4.51
C LEU A 19 -11.10 -11.87 -4.14
N ALA A 20 -11.43 -12.06 -2.87
CA ALA A 20 -12.81 -12.07 -2.40
C ALA A 20 -13.50 -10.71 -2.57
N LEU A 21 -12.79 -9.62 -2.28
CA LEU A 21 -13.32 -8.26 -2.49
C LEU A 21 -13.62 -8.02 -3.96
N GLN A 22 -12.72 -8.41 -4.84
CA GLN A 22 -12.95 -8.31 -6.29
C GLN A 22 -14.16 -9.13 -6.71
N ALA A 23 -14.27 -10.36 -6.26
CA ALA A 23 -15.37 -11.25 -6.59
C ALA A 23 -16.73 -10.73 -6.10
N ASN A 24 -16.74 -9.93 -5.04
CA ASN A 24 -17.95 -9.35 -4.45
C ASN A 24 -18.21 -7.88 -4.85
N GLY A 25 -17.57 -7.40 -5.90
CA GLY A 25 -17.91 -6.13 -6.53
C GLY A 25 -17.17 -4.90 -6.04
N ALA A 26 -16.05 -5.05 -5.34
CA ALA A 26 -15.21 -3.90 -5.02
C ALA A 26 -14.64 -3.28 -6.31
N ASP A 27 -14.70 -1.96 -6.41
CA ASP A 27 -14.20 -1.23 -7.58
C ASP A 27 -12.70 -0.98 -7.51
N LEU A 28 -12.19 -0.79 -6.30
CA LEU A 28 -10.77 -0.65 -6.01
C LEU A 28 -10.53 -0.97 -4.53
N VAL A 29 -9.28 -1.23 -4.17
CA VAL A 29 -8.88 -1.56 -2.80
C VAL A 29 -7.73 -0.66 -2.37
N GLU A 30 -7.79 -0.18 -1.14
CA GLU A 30 -6.69 0.48 -0.47
C GLU A 30 -5.96 -0.55 0.39
N LEU A 31 -4.68 -0.76 0.13
CA LEU A 31 -3.87 -1.76 0.81
C LEU A 31 -2.81 -1.08 1.66
N GLY A 32 -2.95 -1.20 2.99
CA GLY A 32 -1.99 -0.64 3.94
C GLY A 32 -0.71 -1.48 4.02
N ILE A 33 0.42 -0.79 3.98
CA ILE A 33 1.72 -1.39 4.31
C ILE A 33 1.96 -1.14 5.80
N PRO A 34 2.16 -2.18 6.63
CA PRO A 34 2.29 -2.00 8.06
C PRO A 34 3.56 -1.23 8.42
N TYR A 35 3.42 -0.33 9.39
CA TYR A 35 4.51 0.49 9.89
C TYR A 35 4.46 0.56 11.42
N SER A 36 5.63 0.60 12.07
CA SER A 36 5.75 0.56 13.53
C SER A 36 5.29 1.84 14.24
N ASP A 37 5.23 2.96 13.52
CA ASP A 37 4.85 4.27 14.08
C ASP A 37 3.74 4.93 13.26
N PRO A 38 2.51 4.34 13.26
CA PRO A 38 1.42 4.77 12.39
C PRO A 38 0.63 5.96 12.97
N LEU A 39 1.22 7.15 12.95
CA LEU A 39 0.71 8.35 13.64
C LEU A 39 -0.67 8.80 13.15
N ALA A 40 -1.03 8.54 11.90
CA ALA A 40 -2.30 8.96 11.32
C ALA A 40 -3.41 7.93 11.50
N ASP A 41 -3.11 6.74 12.05
CA ASP A 41 -4.06 5.65 12.18
C ASP A 41 -4.75 5.63 13.55
N GLY A 42 -6.01 5.20 13.56
CA GLY A 42 -6.73 4.93 14.79
C GLY A 42 -6.34 3.59 15.43
N PRO A 43 -6.91 3.28 16.64
CA PRO A 43 -6.50 2.10 17.40
C PRO A 43 -6.70 0.78 16.68
N VAL A 44 -7.75 0.65 15.88
CA VAL A 44 -8.07 -0.59 15.15
C VAL A 44 -7.01 -0.86 14.06
N ILE A 45 -6.67 0.17 13.30
CA ILE A 45 -5.67 0.05 12.22
C ILE A 45 -4.26 -0.12 12.83
N GLN A 46 -3.95 0.57 13.92
CA GLN A 46 -2.68 0.37 14.63
C GLN A 46 -2.53 -1.07 15.14
N ALA A 47 -3.61 -1.66 15.69
CA ALA A 47 -3.60 -3.05 16.14
C ALA A 47 -3.39 -4.02 14.96
N ALA A 48 -4.03 -3.76 13.83
CA ALA A 48 -3.84 -4.55 12.61
C ALA A 48 -2.39 -4.48 12.12
N ALA A 49 -1.80 -3.28 12.11
CA ALA A 49 -0.40 -3.10 11.73
C ALA A 49 0.54 -3.86 12.67
N SER A 50 0.29 -3.82 13.99
CA SER A 50 1.09 -4.55 14.98
C SER A 50 1.03 -6.06 14.73
N ARG A 51 -0.15 -6.61 14.44
CA ARG A 51 -0.29 -8.04 14.12
C ARG A 51 0.46 -8.40 12.85
N ALA A 52 0.34 -7.57 11.82
CA ALA A 52 1.04 -7.78 10.54
C ALA A 52 2.56 -7.76 10.71
N LEU A 53 3.09 -6.81 11.47
CA LEU A 53 4.52 -6.73 11.78
C LEU A 53 4.98 -7.95 12.58
N GLY A 54 4.19 -8.37 13.56
CA GLY A 54 4.45 -9.58 14.34
C GLY A 54 4.48 -10.85 13.50
N ALA A 55 3.74 -10.89 12.41
CA ALA A 55 3.75 -11.99 11.44
C ALA A 55 4.92 -11.91 10.44
N GLY A 56 5.81 -10.93 10.57
CA GLY A 56 6.99 -10.78 9.73
C GLY A 56 6.74 -10.04 8.41
N THR A 57 5.64 -9.30 8.30
CA THR A 57 5.31 -8.55 7.09
C THR A 57 6.26 -7.37 6.91
N THR A 58 6.83 -7.26 5.72
CA THR A 58 7.69 -6.15 5.30
C THR A 58 7.14 -5.52 4.02
N PRO A 59 7.52 -4.27 3.68
CA PRO A 59 7.11 -3.68 2.40
C PRO A 59 7.47 -4.55 1.19
N ALA A 60 8.67 -5.15 1.19
CA ALA A 60 9.09 -6.04 0.11
C ALA A 60 8.17 -7.25 -0.04
N ARG A 61 7.78 -7.87 1.07
CA ARG A 61 6.86 -9.02 1.06
C ARG A 61 5.47 -8.66 0.60
N VAL A 62 4.98 -7.46 0.97
CA VAL A 62 3.69 -6.96 0.47
C VAL A 62 3.74 -6.83 -1.05
N LEU A 63 4.79 -6.23 -1.59
CA LEU A 63 4.94 -6.07 -3.03
C LEU A 63 5.10 -7.41 -3.76
N GLU A 64 5.82 -8.36 -3.18
CA GLU A 64 5.91 -9.73 -3.74
C GLU A 64 4.54 -10.41 -3.80
N MET A 65 3.76 -10.31 -2.73
CA MET A 65 2.40 -10.87 -2.69
C MET A 65 1.53 -10.22 -3.75
N LEU A 66 1.56 -8.91 -3.87
CA LEU A 66 0.78 -8.17 -4.86
C LEU A 66 1.19 -8.56 -6.28
N HIS A 67 2.49 -8.68 -6.53
CA HIS A 67 3.03 -9.14 -7.82
C HIS A 67 2.51 -10.54 -8.19
N SER A 68 2.39 -11.43 -7.21
CA SER A 68 1.87 -12.79 -7.42
C SER A 68 0.41 -12.81 -7.88
N LEU A 69 -0.32 -11.72 -7.68
CA LEU A 69 -1.73 -11.57 -8.07
C LEU A 69 -1.91 -10.98 -9.47
N LYS A 70 -0.84 -10.64 -10.17
CA LYS A 70 -0.94 -10.11 -11.54
C LYS A 70 -1.60 -11.14 -12.45
N GLY A 71 -2.62 -10.69 -13.18
CA GLY A 71 -3.43 -11.58 -14.02
C GLY A 71 -4.67 -12.15 -13.31
N GLU A 72 -4.66 -12.26 -11.99
CA GLU A 72 -5.86 -12.70 -11.22
C GLU A 72 -6.62 -11.51 -10.65
N LEU A 73 -5.90 -10.54 -10.05
CA LEU A 73 -6.48 -9.32 -9.50
C LEU A 73 -6.49 -8.24 -10.57
N THR A 74 -7.68 -7.81 -10.98
CA THR A 74 -7.87 -6.84 -12.07
C THR A 74 -8.34 -5.47 -11.57
N ILE A 75 -8.89 -5.38 -10.35
CA ILE A 75 -9.27 -4.09 -9.77
C ILE A 75 -8.03 -3.31 -9.34
N PRO A 76 -8.06 -1.96 -9.40
CA PRO A 76 -6.92 -1.15 -8.96
C PRO A 76 -6.63 -1.33 -7.47
N VAL A 77 -5.35 -1.37 -7.14
CA VAL A 77 -4.86 -1.38 -5.75
C VAL A 77 -4.08 -0.11 -5.50
N VAL A 78 -4.51 0.66 -4.50
CA VAL A 78 -3.82 1.86 -4.03
C VAL A 78 -3.09 1.49 -2.75
N LEU A 79 -1.78 1.69 -2.73
CA LEU A 79 -0.97 1.41 -1.54
C LEU A 79 -1.03 2.58 -0.57
N PHE A 80 -1.36 2.28 0.68
CA PHE A 80 -1.29 3.25 1.77
C PHE A 80 0.01 2.99 2.54
N THR A 81 0.95 3.93 2.49
CA THR A 81 2.25 3.79 3.14
C THR A 81 2.67 5.10 3.79
N TYR A 82 3.32 5.00 4.96
CA TYR A 82 3.97 6.14 5.58
C TYR A 82 5.24 6.53 4.81
N SER A 83 5.70 7.76 5.01
CA SER A 83 6.84 8.29 4.26
C SER A 83 8.15 7.57 4.56
N ASN A 84 8.35 7.11 5.80
CA ASN A 84 9.61 6.51 6.21
C ASN A 84 10.00 5.24 5.44
N PRO A 85 9.11 4.23 5.29
CA PRO A 85 9.43 3.07 4.44
C PRO A 85 9.71 3.45 2.99
N LEU A 86 8.97 4.43 2.48
CA LEU A 86 9.15 4.92 1.12
C LEU A 86 10.51 5.61 0.94
N LEU A 87 10.88 6.49 1.87
CA LEU A 87 12.14 7.25 1.82
C LEU A 87 13.35 6.35 2.07
N ASN A 88 13.22 5.33 2.94
CA ASN A 88 14.29 4.37 3.20
C ASN A 88 14.68 3.58 1.95
N ARG A 89 13.71 3.24 1.12
CA ARG A 89 13.97 2.56 -0.16
C ARG A 89 14.38 3.54 -1.26
N GLY A 90 14.01 4.80 -1.13
CA GLY A 90 14.12 5.83 -2.15
C GLY A 90 12.83 5.95 -2.96
N MET A 91 12.41 7.18 -3.26
CA MET A 91 11.13 7.42 -3.95
C MET A 91 11.07 6.73 -5.31
N GLU A 92 12.12 6.85 -6.11
CA GLU A 92 12.20 6.25 -7.44
C GLU A 92 12.14 4.73 -7.37
N ALA A 93 12.92 4.12 -6.48
CA ALA A 93 12.98 2.67 -6.32
C ALA A 93 11.65 2.13 -5.80
N PHE A 94 11.02 2.81 -4.84
CA PHE A 94 9.73 2.40 -4.30
C PHE A 94 8.64 2.47 -5.36
N CYS A 95 8.53 3.58 -6.10
CA CYS A 95 7.52 3.73 -7.14
C CYS A 95 7.71 2.72 -8.27
N ALA A 96 8.94 2.46 -8.68
CA ALA A 96 9.24 1.44 -9.69
C ALA A 96 8.81 0.04 -9.20
N ALA A 97 9.13 -0.31 -7.97
CA ALA A 97 8.76 -1.60 -7.39
C ALA A 97 7.24 -1.74 -7.21
N ALA A 98 6.55 -0.69 -6.76
CA ALA A 98 5.11 -0.67 -6.61
C ALA A 98 4.40 -0.84 -7.96
N ALA A 99 4.85 -0.13 -8.98
CA ALA A 99 4.32 -0.26 -10.34
C ALA A 99 4.55 -1.66 -10.91
N ALA A 100 5.76 -2.20 -10.74
CA ALA A 100 6.09 -3.56 -11.18
C ALA A 100 5.24 -4.61 -10.46
N ALA A 101 4.86 -4.39 -9.21
CA ALA A 101 3.98 -5.26 -8.46
C ALA A 101 2.51 -5.17 -8.90
N GLY A 102 2.15 -4.16 -9.68
CA GLY A 102 0.79 -3.97 -10.19
C GLY A 102 -0.05 -2.95 -9.42
N ALA A 103 0.54 -2.14 -8.54
CA ALA A 103 -0.16 -1.06 -7.88
C ALA A 103 -0.59 0.02 -8.89
N ALA A 104 -1.73 0.65 -8.61
CA ALA A 104 -2.27 1.74 -9.43
C ALA A 104 -1.93 3.12 -8.85
N GLY A 105 -1.71 3.22 -7.55
CA GLY A 105 -1.46 4.50 -6.91
C GLY A 105 -0.93 4.37 -5.50
N LEU A 106 -0.66 5.53 -4.90
CA LEU A 106 -0.13 5.66 -3.54
C LEU A 106 -0.92 6.70 -2.74
N VAL A 107 -1.09 6.43 -1.45
CA VAL A 107 -1.50 7.40 -0.43
C VAL A 107 -0.39 7.47 0.61
N VAL A 108 0.18 8.64 0.86
CA VAL A 108 1.23 8.84 1.85
C VAL A 108 0.77 9.93 2.82
N PRO A 109 0.15 9.56 3.97
CA PRO A 109 -0.57 10.51 4.82
C PRO A 109 0.32 11.51 5.57
N ASP A 110 1.58 11.19 5.78
CA ASP A 110 2.53 12.00 6.56
C ASP A 110 3.57 12.73 5.69
N LEU A 111 3.32 12.83 4.40
CA LEU A 111 4.27 13.47 3.49
C LEU A 111 4.08 14.99 3.50
N PRO A 112 5.16 15.79 3.74
CA PRO A 112 5.09 17.24 3.63
C PRO A 112 4.73 17.69 2.20
N LEU A 113 4.05 18.84 2.08
CA LEU A 113 3.57 19.34 0.80
C LEU A 113 4.70 19.50 -0.23
N GLU A 114 5.86 20.00 0.20
CA GLU A 114 7.03 20.18 -0.68
C GLU A 114 7.51 18.84 -1.26
N GLU A 115 7.48 17.78 -0.44
CA GLU A 115 7.85 16.44 -0.88
C GLU A 115 6.77 15.80 -1.74
N ALA A 116 5.51 16.20 -1.56
CA ALA A 116 4.39 15.67 -2.34
C ALA A 116 4.50 16.01 -3.82
N GLU A 117 4.97 17.21 -4.17
CA GLU A 117 5.18 17.58 -5.56
C GLU A 117 6.24 16.70 -6.23
N LYS A 118 7.35 16.47 -5.52
CA LYS A 118 8.43 15.61 -5.99
C LYS A 118 7.96 14.16 -6.16
N LEU A 119 7.27 13.63 -5.17
CA LEU A 119 6.73 12.26 -5.24
C LEU A 119 5.69 12.13 -6.35
N SER A 120 4.84 13.13 -6.56
CA SER A 120 3.84 13.11 -7.62
C SER A 120 4.47 12.95 -9.00
N ALA A 121 5.56 13.69 -9.27
CA ALA A 121 6.28 13.58 -10.54
C ALA A 121 6.92 12.20 -10.71
N ILE A 122 7.57 11.69 -9.67
CA ILE A 122 8.21 10.36 -9.68
C ILE A 122 7.16 9.26 -9.86
N ALA A 123 6.04 9.34 -9.15
CA ALA A 123 4.95 8.38 -9.25
C ALA A 123 4.38 8.36 -10.68
N ALA A 124 4.14 9.54 -11.26
CA ALA A 124 3.64 9.66 -12.63
C ALA A 124 4.57 9.02 -13.64
N ASP A 125 5.89 9.19 -13.48
CA ASP A 125 6.89 8.56 -14.34
C ASP A 125 6.84 7.03 -14.27
N SER A 126 6.40 6.47 -13.16
CA SER A 126 6.21 5.03 -12.99
C SER A 126 4.80 4.56 -13.35
N GLY A 127 3.90 5.47 -13.74
CA GLY A 127 2.50 5.14 -14.05
C GLY A 127 1.61 5.00 -12.82
N LEU A 128 2.00 5.59 -11.69
CA LEU A 128 1.22 5.59 -10.45
C LEU A 128 0.54 6.93 -10.23
N ASP A 129 -0.68 6.90 -9.71
CA ASP A 129 -1.37 8.09 -9.22
C ASP A 129 -1.01 8.34 -7.75
N LEU A 130 -0.74 9.58 -7.39
CA LEU A 130 -0.60 9.98 -5.99
C LEU A 130 -1.93 10.59 -5.52
N VAL A 131 -2.54 9.94 -4.51
CA VAL A 131 -3.78 10.42 -3.90
C VAL A 131 -3.43 11.20 -2.65
N LEU A 132 -3.79 12.49 -2.63
CA LEU A 132 -3.51 13.36 -1.49
C LEU A 132 -4.63 13.29 -0.46
N LEU A 133 -4.25 13.26 0.82
CA LEU A 133 -5.19 13.40 1.93
C LEU A 133 -5.28 14.89 2.31
N VAL A 134 -6.52 15.35 2.40
CA VAL A 134 -6.83 16.70 2.87
C VAL A 134 -7.56 16.57 4.20
N ALA A 135 -6.98 17.14 5.23
CA ALA A 135 -7.54 17.11 6.57
C ALA A 135 -8.11 18.47 6.97
#